data_b277400d10399a12ef6993349094359d
#
_entry.id   b277400d10399a12ef6993349094359d
#
_cell.length_a   1.000
_cell.length_b   1.000
_cell.length_c   1.000
_cell.angle_alpha   90.00
_cell.angle_beta   90.00
_cell.angle_gamma   90.00
#
_symmetry.space_group_name_H-M   'P 1'
#
loop_
_entity.id
_entity.type
_entity.pdbx_description
1 polymer ?
#
loop_
_entity_poly.entity_id
_entity_poly.type
_entity_poly.pdbx_seq_one_letter_code
_entity_poly.pdbx_strand_id
1 'polypeptide(L)'
;TIFSDLQKIMERVADWQINNFTYQKTGNLHDYGIDAWTNAVLYAGMLKWVQTTEVPSTYLDWLMKIGEENEWSVPANFADYPKYQYYHADELCIGQFYLGMYDRYKKDAMLHAVQERVDWIMNHPADTSMRYSNKQCWTWCDALFMAPPVYVHLARITGKTSYLEFMHTHFLQTYHHLYDWTNHLFFRDDSYFGKQEANGTKVFWGRGNGWVLAGIANILELLPKDSGLRPFYVQLFVELAAQLSKLQDDQGFWHASLLDPDSYPSPETSSTALITYGLAYGLNHHLLDTSYLPVVRKAWKALTSTVDQNGKVGWVQPIGADPKKVTREMTAVYGVGAFLMAGTEIIKLIE
;
A
#
# COMPACT_ATOMS: atom_id res chain seq x y z
N THR A 1 22.56 -1.11 -19.70
CA THR A 1 22.88 -1.41 -18.31
C THR A 1 21.64 -1.89 -17.56
N ILE A 2 21.83 -2.56 -16.45
CA ILE A 2 20.72 -2.99 -15.57
C ILE A 2 19.90 -1.79 -15.13
N PHE A 3 20.56 -0.71 -14.73
CA PHE A 3 19.88 0.53 -14.31
C PHE A 3 19.04 1.12 -15.44
N SER A 4 19.58 1.22 -16.64
CA SER A 4 18.82 1.79 -17.77
C SER A 4 17.64 0.91 -18.18
N ASP A 5 17.77 -0.42 -18.08
CA ASP A 5 16.67 -1.34 -18.36
C ASP A 5 15.55 -1.21 -17.33
N LEU A 6 15.91 -1.02 -16.04
CA LEU A 6 14.94 -0.75 -14.98
C LEU A 6 14.20 0.56 -15.24
N GLN A 7 14.90 1.63 -15.58
CA GLN A 7 14.26 2.91 -15.87
C GLN A 7 13.32 2.80 -17.07
N LYS A 8 13.72 2.08 -18.11
CA LYS A 8 12.87 1.89 -19.30
C LYS A 8 11.57 1.17 -18.97
N ILE A 9 11.60 0.11 -18.16
CA ILE A 9 10.37 -0.59 -17.81
C ILE A 9 9.48 0.28 -16.91
N MET A 10 10.08 1.02 -15.98
CA MET A 10 9.34 1.95 -15.11
C MET A 10 8.63 3.03 -15.93
N GLU A 11 9.33 3.64 -16.88
CA GLU A 11 8.75 4.64 -17.77
C GLU A 11 7.63 4.06 -18.63
N ARG A 12 7.85 2.87 -19.19
CA ARG A 12 6.85 2.21 -20.04
C ARG A 12 5.57 1.89 -19.26
N VAL A 13 5.71 1.42 -18.02
CA VAL A 13 4.58 1.14 -17.13
C VAL A 13 3.85 2.45 -16.78
N ALA A 14 4.58 3.47 -16.38
CA ALA A 14 3.99 4.77 -16.03
C ALA A 14 3.28 5.40 -17.23
N ASP A 15 3.89 5.38 -18.40
CA ASP A 15 3.31 5.94 -19.62
C ASP A 15 2.02 5.22 -20.01
N TRP A 16 2.01 3.89 -19.96
CA TRP A 16 0.80 3.15 -20.27
C TRP A 16 -0.32 3.54 -19.31
N GLN A 17 -0.02 3.61 -18.02
CA GLN A 17 -1.04 3.92 -17.02
C GLN A 17 -1.56 5.35 -17.17
N ILE A 18 -0.72 6.32 -17.41
CA ILE A 18 -1.14 7.71 -17.64
C ILE A 18 -2.04 7.80 -18.86
N ASN A 19 -1.67 7.12 -19.96
CA ASN A 19 -2.44 7.11 -21.20
C ASN A 19 -3.76 6.34 -21.10
N ASN A 20 -3.90 5.50 -20.09
CA ASN A 20 -5.09 4.68 -19.85
C ASN A 20 -5.71 4.99 -18.47
N PHE A 21 -5.56 6.22 -18.02
CA PHE A 21 -6.04 6.65 -16.72
C PHE A 21 -7.36 7.39 -16.85
N THR A 22 -8.36 6.93 -16.09
CA THR A 22 -9.67 7.57 -16.02
C THR A 22 -10.15 7.59 -14.58
N TYR A 23 -10.91 8.62 -14.23
CA TYR A 23 -11.58 8.72 -12.95
C TYR A 23 -12.87 9.54 -13.11
N GLN A 24 -13.77 9.40 -12.14
CA GLN A 24 -15.00 10.18 -12.12
C GLN A 24 -15.04 11.05 -10.86
N LYS A 25 -15.44 12.30 -11.02
CA LYS A 25 -15.73 13.22 -9.91
C LYS A 25 -17.20 13.08 -9.56
N THR A 26 -17.51 12.22 -8.60
CA THR A 26 -18.89 11.90 -8.23
C THR A 26 -19.02 11.75 -6.73
N GLY A 27 -20.22 11.98 -6.21
CA GLY A 27 -20.56 11.74 -4.81
C GLY A 27 -20.92 10.29 -4.50
N ASN A 28 -20.91 9.40 -5.48
CA ASN A 28 -21.30 8.02 -5.32
C ASN A 28 -20.17 7.20 -4.69
N LEU A 29 -20.47 6.46 -3.62
CA LEU A 29 -19.50 5.60 -2.93
C LEU A 29 -18.88 4.53 -3.82
N HIS A 30 -19.57 4.12 -4.87
CA HIS A 30 -19.10 3.07 -5.78
C HIS A 30 -18.23 3.58 -6.92
N ASP A 31 -18.13 4.90 -7.07
CA ASP A 31 -17.29 5.50 -8.10
C ASP A 31 -15.91 5.82 -7.51
N TYR A 32 -14.86 5.52 -8.29
CA TYR A 32 -13.49 5.75 -7.87
C TYR A 32 -13.02 7.08 -8.42
N GLY A 33 -13.23 8.14 -7.61
CA GLY A 33 -12.82 9.49 -7.97
C GLY A 33 -11.31 9.68 -7.96
N ILE A 34 -10.92 10.90 -8.33
CA ILE A 34 -9.50 11.28 -8.43
C ILE A 34 -8.72 11.04 -7.12
N ASP A 35 -9.37 11.18 -5.97
CA ASP A 35 -8.78 11.01 -4.64
C ASP A 35 -9.12 9.66 -3.97
N ALA A 36 -9.69 8.72 -4.71
CA ALA A 36 -9.96 7.38 -4.19
C ALA A 36 -8.66 6.65 -3.83
N TRP A 37 -8.74 5.74 -2.86
CA TRP A 37 -7.58 4.96 -2.41
C TRP A 37 -6.88 4.21 -3.55
N THR A 38 -7.64 3.71 -4.51
CA THR A 38 -7.11 2.98 -5.67
C THR A 38 -6.14 3.85 -6.45
N ASN A 39 -6.55 5.07 -6.74
CA ASN A 39 -5.75 6.05 -7.46
C ASN A 39 -4.63 6.62 -6.58
N ALA A 40 -4.91 6.79 -5.28
CA ALA A 40 -3.91 7.28 -4.32
C ALA A 40 -2.67 6.39 -4.29
N VAL A 41 -2.85 5.07 -4.36
CA VAL A 41 -1.72 4.13 -4.40
C VAL A 41 -0.88 4.34 -5.66
N LEU A 42 -1.52 4.60 -6.80
CA LEU A 42 -0.80 4.94 -8.04
C LEU A 42 0.04 6.22 -7.86
N TYR A 43 -0.56 7.28 -7.33
CA TYR A 43 0.14 8.55 -7.16
C TYR A 43 1.29 8.42 -6.17
N ALA A 44 1.06 7.76 -5.04
CA ALA A 44 2.08 7.55 -4.02
C ALA A 44 3.25 6.72 -4.55
N GLY A 45 2.95 5.66 -5.31
CA GLY A 45 3.97 4.82 -5.92
C GLY A 45 4.78 5.58 -6.98
N MET A 46 4.11 6.34 -7.82
CA MET A 46 4.77 7.17 -8.83
C MET A 46 5.63 8.25 -8.17
N LEU A 47 5.15 8.87 -7.09
CA LEU A 47 5.91 9.89 -6.37
C LEU A 47 7.21 9.31 -5.79
N LYS A 48 7.17 8.10 -5.24
CA LYS A 48 8.39 7.43 -4.77
C LYS A 48 9.40 7.25 -5.90
N TRP A 49 8.93 6.82 -7.06
CA TRP A 49 9.78 6.61 -8.23
C TRP A 49 10.41 7.90 -8.75
N VAL A 50 9.63 8.99 -8.88
CA VAL A 50 10.15 10.26 -9.43
C VAL A 50 11.17 10.92 -8.52
N GLN A 51 11.31 10.48 -7.28
CA GLN A 51 12.35 10.96 -6.37
C GLN A 51 13.70 10.26 -6.59
N THR A 52 13.72 9.19 -7.39
CA THR A 52 14.99 8.57 -7.79
C THR A 52 15.68 9.38 -8.88
N THR A 53 16.94 9.05 -9.15
CA THR A 53 17.73 9.80 -10.13
C THR A 53 17.26 9.54 -11.57
N GLU A 54 17.42 10.55 -12.42
CA GLU A 54 17.23 10.46 -13.89
C GLU A 54 15.79 10.13 -14.33
N VAL A 55 14.80 10.46 -13.52
CA VAL A 55 13.39 10.33 -13.94
C VAL A 55 12.96 11.62 -14.63
N PRO A 56 12.39 11.54 -15.86
CA PRO A 56 11.90 12.74 -16.53
C PRO A 56 10.87 13.52 -15.72
N SER A 57 10.88 14.83 -15.81
CA SER A 57 10.00 15.72 -15.04
C SER A 57 8.51 15.59 -15.41
N THR A 58 8.20 15.00 -16.55
CA THR A 58 6.82 14.84 -17.03
C THR A 58 5.92 14.11 -16.04
N TYR A 59 6.46 13.14 -15.30
CA TYR A 59 5.69 12.36 -14.32
C TYR A 59 5.35 13.18 -13.09
N LEU A 60 6.29 13.95 -12.59
CA LEU A 60 6.04 14.86 -11.47
C LEU A 60 5.05 15.96 -11.87
N ASP A 61 5.16 16.47 -13.10
CA ASP A 61 4.22 17.45 -13.65
C ASP A 61 2.80 16.86 -13.71
N TRP A 62 2.67 15.60 -14.12
CA TRP A 62 1.38 14.91 -14.12
C TRP A 62 0.79 14.79 -12.70
N LEU A 63 1.63 14.41 -11.72
CA LEU A 63 1.20 14.33 -10.32
C LEU A 63 0.75 15.69 -9.78
N MET A 64 1.48 16.76 -10.11
CA MET A 64 1.12 18.12 -9.71
C MET A 64 -0.25 18.49 -10.28
N LYS A 65 -0.49 18.19 -11.55
CA LYS A 65 -1.76 18.43 -12.21
C LYS A 65 -2.90 17.69 -11.54
N ILE A 66 -2.70 16.42 -11.15
CA ILE A 66 -3.70 15.63 -10.42
C ILE A 66 -4.07 16.32 -9.11
N GLY A 67 -3.08 16.70 -8.31
CA GLY A 67 -3.32 17.36 -7.03
C GLY A 67 -4.05 18.69 -7.18
N GLU A 68 -3.62 19.52 -8.11
CA GLU A 68 -4.24 20.82 -8.37
C GLU A 68 -5.66 20.68 -8.90
N GLU A 69 -5.91 19.71 -9.77
CA GLU A 69 -7.25 19.46 -10.31
C GLU A 69 -8.23 19.07 -9.22
N ASN A 70 -7.78 18.33 -8.20
CA ASN A 70 -8.59 17.97 -7.04
C ASN A 70 -8.55 19.02 -5.91
N GLU A 71 -7.81 20.11 -6.11
CA GLU A 71 -7.63 21.16 -5.10
C GLU A 71 -7.11 20.63 -3.77
N TRP A 72 -6.34 19.52 -3.82
CA TRP A 72 -5.72 18.85 -2.66
C TRP A 72 -6.75 18.46 -1.59
N SER A 73 -7.99 18.15 -2.01
CA SER A 73 -9.06 17.75 -1.10
C SER A 73 -9.07 16.25 -0.84
N VAL A 74 -9.66 15.89 0.30
CA VAL A 74 -9.84 14.48 0.70
C VAL A 74 -11.28 14.04 0.44
N PRO A 75 -11.53 12.72 0.26
CA PRO A 75 -12.88 12.22 0.01
C PRO A 75 -13.84 12.45 1.18
N ALA A 76 -15.12 12.05 0.98
CA ALA A 76 -16.18 12.08 1.98
C ALA A 76 -16.75 13.47 2.28
N ASN A 77 -16.59 14.42 1.34
CA ASN A 77 -17.25 15.72 1.38
C ASN A 77 -18.51 15.75 0.47
N PHE A 78 -18.99 14.59 0.08
CA PHE A 78 -20.16 14.47 -0.77
C PHE A 78 -21.43 14.34 0.09
N ALA A 79 -22.54 14.91 -0.36
CA ALA A 79 -23.80 14.89 0.38
C ALA A 79 -24.29 13.47 0.69
N ASP A 80 -24.03 12.52 -0.20
CA ASP A 80 -24.46 11.13 -0.07
C ASP A 80 -23.54 10.27 0.80
N TYR A 81 -22.41 10.83 1.22
CA TYR A 81 -21.45 10.08 2.03
C TYR A 81 -21.91 10.04 3.48
N PRO A 82 -22.07 8.85 4.08
CA PRO A 82 -22.35 8.75 5.51
C PRO A 82 -21.19 9.31 6.34
N LYS A 83 -21.51 9.90 7.50
CA LYS A 83 -20.49 10.48 8.38
C LYS A 83 -19.41 9.50 8.79
N TYR A 84 -19.73 8.20 8.90
CA TYR A 84 -18.70 7.20 9.25
C TYR A 84 -17.56 7.16 8.24
N GLN A 85 -17.75 7.62 7.02
CA GLN A 85 -16.68 7.69 6.01
C GLN A 85 -15.59 8.68 6.40
N TYR A 86 -15.88 9.64 7.28
CA TYR A 86 -14.84 10.54 7.78
C TYR A 86 -13.76 9.78 8.55
N TYR A 87 -14.11 8.67 9.21
CA TYR A 87 -13.17 7.81 9.93
C TYR A 87 -12.47 6.80 9.03
N HIS A 88 -13.01 6.54 7.84
CA HIS A 88 -12.61 5.40 7.02
C HIS A 88 -11.15 5.52 6.59
N ALA A 89 -10.35 4.52 6.92
CA ALA A 89 -8.91 4.52 6.66
C ALA A 89 -8.58 4.73 5.17
N ASP A 90 -9.35 4.11 4.28
CA ASP A 90 -9.10 4.20 2.83
C ASP A 90 -9.21 5.65 2.33
N GLU A 91 -10.06 6.48 2.96
CA GLU A 91 -10.23 7.88 2.60
C GLU A 91 -8.99 8.73 2.93
N LEU A 92 -8.09 8.21 3.76
CA LEU A 92 -6.85 8.90 4.13
C LEU A 92 -5.68 8.54 3.20
N CYS A 93 -5.82 7.51 2.38
CA CYS A 93 -4.71 7.03 1.53
C CYS A 93 -4.15 8.14 0.63
N ILE A 94 -5.01 9.00 0.09
CA ILE A 94 -4.60 10.14 -0.74
C ILE A 94 -3.64 11.08 0.00
N GLY A 95 -3.70 11.10 1.33
CA GLY A 95 -2.80 11.87 2.17
C GLY A 95 -1.34 11.46 2.01
N GLN A 96 -1.07 10.20 1.68
CA GLN A 96 0.31 9.76 1.43
C GLN A 96 0.90 10.52 0.23
N PHE A 97 0.12 10.73 -0.81
CA PHE A 97 0.52 11.52 -1.96
C PHE A 97 0.63 13.02 -1.61
N TYR A 98 -0.41 13.59 -1.01
CA TYR A 98 -0.42 15.03 -0.68
C TYR A 98 0.72 15.41 0.24
N LEU A 99 0.97 14.64 1.30
CA LEU A 99 2.02 14.95 2.26
C LEU A 99 3.42 14.74 1.66
N GLY A 100 3.57 13.76 0.77
CA GLY A 100 4.81 13.60 0.00
C GLY A 100 5.09 14.82 -0.88
N MET A 101 4.06 15.37 -1.52
CA MET A 101 4.17 16.60 -2.30
C MET A 101 4.46 17.81 -1.40
N TYR A 102 3.86 17.84 -0.20
CA TYR A 102 4.14 18.89 0.79
C TYR A 102 5.63 18.90 1.19
N ASP A 103 6.22 17.74 1.41
CA ASP A 103 7.65 17.66 1.73
C ASP A 103 8.51 18.36 0.68
N ARG A 104 8.10 18.24 -0.58
CA ARG A 104 8.86 18.79 -1.71
C ARG A 104 8.58 20.28 -1.94
N TYR A 105 7.32 20.71 -1.87
CA TYR A 105 6.90 22.04 -2.29
C TYR A 105 6.51 22.98 -1.16
N LYS A 106 6.23 22.45 0.04
CA LYS A 106 5.84 23.23 1.22
C LYS A 106 4.66 24.17 1.00
N LYS A 107 3.72 23.77 0.13
CA LYS A 107 2.48 24.54 -0.11
C LYS A 107 1.41 24.10 0.88
N ASP A 108 0.81 25.05 1.61
CA ASP A 108 -0.17 24.76 2.66
C ASP A 108 -1.38 23.96 2.14
N ALA A 109 -1.79 24.17 0.90
CA ALA A 109 -2.90 23.41 0.30
C ALA A 109 -2.66 21.90 0.31
N MET A 110 -1.40 21.47 0.20
CA MET A 110 -1.05 20.05 0.20
C MET A 110 -1.16 19.40 1.58
N LEU A 111 -1.21 20.20 2.64
CA LEU A 111 -1.28 19.74 4.02
C LEU A 111 -2.66 19.90 4.64
N HIS A 112 -3.35 20.98 4.30
CA HIS A 112 -4.51 21.48 5.06
C HIS A 112 -5.65 20.47 5.18
N ALA A 113 -6.15 19.94 4.07
CA ALA A 113 -7.31 19.05 4.09
C ALA A 113 -7.02 17.73 4.81
N VAL A 114 -5.82 17.19 4.62
CA VAL A 114 -5.40 15.95 5.29
C VAL A 114 -5.32 16.17 6.81
N GLN A 115 -4.65 17.23 7.22
CA GLN A 115 -4.50 17.57 8.64
C GLN A 115 -5.84 17.84 9.30
N GLU A 116 -6.72 18.61 8.65
CA GLU A 116 -8.07 18.89 9.14
C GLU A 116 -8.88 17.61 9.35
N ARG A 117 -8.83 16.67 8.39
CA ARG A 117 -9.53 15.40 8.51
C ARG A 117 -8.98 14.56 9.67
N VAL A 118 -7.67 14.42 9.78
CA VAL A 118 -7.05 13.62 10.84
C VAL A 118 -7.33 14.26 12.22
N ASP A 119 -7.21 15.57 12.34
CA ASP A 119 -7.52 16.27 13.59
C ASP A 119 -8.98 16.08 13.99
N TRP A 120 -9.89 16.13 13.01
CA TRP A 120 -11.30 15.87 13.27
C TRP A 120 -11.51 14.44 13.80
N ILE A 121 -10.89 13.44 13.18
CA ILE A 121 -11.00 12.05 13.62
C ILE A 121 -10.51 11.90 15.06
N MET A 122 -9.36 12.48 15.39
CA MET A 122 -8.77 12.39 16.72
C MET A 122 -9.60 13.10 17.78
N ASN A 123 -10.33 14.15 17.42
CA ASN A 123 -11.17 14.94 18.33
C ASN A 123 -12.61 14.44 18.44
N HIS A 124 -13.00 13.44 17.67
CA HIS A 124 -14.34 12.87 17.67
C HIS A 124 -14.26 11.36 17.88
N PRO A 125 -14.16 10.91 19.14
CA PRO A 125 -14.01 9.46 19.43
C PRO A 125 -15.08 8.65 18.75
N ALA A 126 -14.64 7.59 18.06
CA ALA A 126 -15.49 6.68 17.32
C ALA A 126 -15.88 5.47 18.19
N ASP A 127 -16.83 4.67 17.70
CA ASP A 127 -17.10 3.34 18.24
C ASP A 127 -15.81 2.49 18.15
N THR A 128 -15.48 1.78 19.21
CA THR A 128 -14.24 1.02 19.34
C THR A 128 -14.38 -0.46 18.94
N SER A 129 -15.55 -0.87 18.46
CA SER A 129 -15.77 -2.25 18.03
C SER A 129 -14.83 -2.62 16.89
N MET A 130 -14.17 -3.79 17.00
CA MET A 130 -13.29 -4.33 15.96
C MET A 130 -13.99 -5.29 15.00
N ARG A 131 -15.31 -5.40 15.08
CA ARG A 131 -16.07 -6.19 14.12
C ARG A 131 -15.94 -5.61 12.72
N TYR A 132 -15.82 -6.49 11.72
CA TYR A 132 -15.54 -6.10 10.34
C TYR A 132 -16.50 -5.03 9.78
N SER A 133 -17.74 -4.98 10.27
CA SER A 133 -18.74 -4.00 9.81
C SER A 133 -18.49 -2.58 10.32
N ASN A 134 -17.68 -2.41 11.39
CA ASN A 134 -17.39 -1.09 11.93
C ASN A 134 -16.22 -0.43 11.19
N LYS A 135 -16.53 0.40 10.20
CA LYS A 135 -15.50 1.11 9.44
C LYS A 135 -15.00 2.40 10.08
N GLN A 136 -15.45 2.69 11.33
CA GLN A 136 -14.89 3.78 12.11
C GLN A 136 -13.54 3.41 12.74
N CYS A 137 -13.28 2.11 12.89
CA CYS A 137 -11.97 1.59 13.31
C CYS A 137 -11.27 0.90 12.16
N TRP A 138 -10.00 0.58 12.35
CA TRP A 138 -9.20 -0.14 11.33
C TRP A 138 -9.45 -1.64 11.47
N THR A 139 -10.62 -2.09 11.03
CA THR A 139 -11.13 -3.45 11.23
C THR A 139 -10.76 -4.42 10.12
N TRP A 140 -10.00 -3.96 9.13
CA TRP A 140 -9.49 -4.79 8.03
C TRP A 140 -7.99 -4.50 7.88
N CYS A 141 -7.23 -5.53 7.48
CA CYS A 141 -5.76 -5.42 7.49
C CYS A 141 -5.24 -4.37 6.49
N ASP A 142 -5.95 -4.14 5.38
CA ASP A 142 -5.60 -3.13 4.38
C ASP A 142 -5.48 -1.73 4.99
N ALA A 143 -6.28 -1.46 6.04
CA ALA A 143 -6.26 -0.17 6.74
C ALA A 143 -4.86 0.17 7.25
N LEU A 144 -4.04 -0.82 7.55
CA LEU A 144 -2.68 -0.63 8.05
C LEU A 144 -1.71 -0.08 6.98
N PHE A 145 -2.08 -0.18 5.72
CA PHE A 145 -1.38 0.53 4.64
C PHE A 145 -1.95 1.93 4.43
N MET A 146 -3.27 2.06 4.47
CA MET A 146 -3.97 3.26 4.02
C MET A 146 -3.76 4.47 4.94
N ALA A 147 -3.96 4.28 6.25
CA ALA A 147 -4.01 5.38 7.22
C ALA A 147 -2.72 5.60 8.03
N PRO A 148 -2.10 4.57 8.64
CA PRO A 148 -0.99 4.80 9.58
C PRO A 148 0.14 5.68 9.05
N PRO A 149 0.62 5.51 7.78
CA PRO A 149 1.69 6.37 7.29
C PRO A 149 1.32 7.86 7.27
N VAL A 150 0.04 8.19 7.09
CA VAL A 150 -0.42 9.58 7.09
C VAL A 150 -0.24 10.21 8.49
N TYR A 151 -0.61 9.48 9.54
CA TYR A 151 -0.41 9.92 10.93
C TYR A 151 1.07 10.14 11.24
N VAL A 152 1.91 9.20 10.85
CA VAL A 152 3.36 9.29 11.08
C VAL A 152 3.93 10.51 10.34
N HIS A 153 3.49 10.74 9.11
CA HIS A 153 3.93 11.87 8.30
C HIS A 153 3.51 13.20 8.91
N LEU A 154 2.29 13.30 9.42
CA LEU A 154 1.81 14.50 10.13
C LEU A 154 2.63 14.76 11.39
N ALA A 155 2.98 13.71 12.15
CA ALA A 155 3.86 13.86 13.31
C ALA A 155 5.23 14.42 12.92
N ARG A 156 5.79 13.94 11.82
CA ARG A 156 7.06 14.42 11.29
C ARG A 156 7.01 15.89 10.87
N ILE A 157 5.94 16.28 10.19
CA ILE A 157 5.76 17.66 9.70
C ILE A 157 5.53 18.62 10.86
N THR A 158 4.70 18.24 11.84
CA THR A 158 4.24 19.14 12.90
C THR A 158 5.04 19.06 14.18
N GLY A 159 5.77 17.97 14.39
CA GLY A 159 6.46 17.69 15.66
C GLY A 159 5.53 17.24 16.78
N LYS A 160 4.23 17.01 16.49
CA LYS A 160 3.24 16.63 17.52
C LYS A 160 3.20 15.11 17.68
N THR A 161 3.55 14.64 18.87
CA THR A 161 3.57 13.20 19.19
C THR A 161 2.17 12.59 19.27
N SER A 162 1.14 13.41 19.43
CA SER A 162 -0.25 12.92 19.50
C SER A 162 -0.68 12.12 18.26
N TYR A 163 -0.16 12.47 17.11
CA TYR A 163 -0.41 11.70 15.88
C TYR A 163 0.15 10.28 15.96
N LEU A 164 1.37 10.15 16.51
CA LEU A 164 2.00 8.83 16.69
C LEU A 164 1.27 8.00 17.74
N GLU A 165 0.85 8.61 18.84
CA GLU A 165 0.13 7.93 19.91
C GLU A 165 -1.21 7.38 19.39
N PHE A 166 -1.96 8.18 18.66
CA PHE A 166 -3.23 7.75 18.07
C PHE A 166 -3.01 6.59 17.08
N MET A 167 -2.07 6.76 16.16
CA MET A 167 -1.75 5.74 15.18
C MET A 167 -1.39 4.41 15.86
N HIS A 168 -0.48 4.46 16.83
CA HIS A 168 0.00 3.24 17.49
C HIS A 168 -1.10 2.55 18.28
N THR A 169 -1.93 3.29 19.00
CA THR A 169 -3.08 2.72 19.71
C THR A 169 -4.00 1.96 18.76
N HIS A 170 -4.34 2.56 17.63
CA HIS A 170 -5.26 1.96 16.67
C HIS A 170 -4.61 0.85 15.85
N PHE A 171 -3.32 0.97 15.54
CA PHE A 171 -2.56 -0.12 14.92
C PHE A 171 -2.56 -1.35 15.81
N LEU A 172 -2.30 -1.17 17.11
CA LEU A 172 -2.29 -2.28 18.06
C LEU A 172 -3.66 -2.97 18.17
N GLN A 173 -4.77 -2.23 18.12
CA GLN A 173 -6.10 -2.81 18.10
C GLN A 173 -6.27 -3.76 16.91
N THR A 174 -5.88 -3.35 15.73
CA THR A 174 -5.94 -4.18 14.53
C THR A 174 -5.00 -5.37 14.63
N TYR A 175 -3.78 -5.14 15.08
CA TYR A 175 -2.76 -6.17 15.27
C TYR A 175 -3.25 -7.27 16.22
N HIS A 176 -3.73 -6.89 17.40
CA HIS A 176 -4.21 -7.86 18.37
C HIS A 176 -5.45 -8.63 17.89
N HIS A 177 -6.26 -8.03 17.04
CA HIS A 177 -7.50 -8.65 16.55
C HIS A 177 -7.27 -9.56 15.35
N LEU A 178 -6.39 -9.17 14.40
CA LEU A 178 -6.28 -9.84 13.11
C LEU A 178 -5.00 -10.63 12.89
N TYR A 179 -3.95 -10.41 13.68
CA TYR A 179 -2.70 -11.14 13.49
C TYR A 179 -2.81 -12.56 14.01
N ASP A 180 -2.51 -13.55 13.16
CA ASP A 180 -2.46 -14.95 13.54
C ASP A 180 -1.03 -15.30 13.99
N TRP A 181 -0.85 -15.53 15.29
CA TRP A 181 0.45 -15.77 15.91
C TRP A 181 1.10 -17.09 15.49
N THR A 182 0.28 -18.05 15.04
CA THR A 182 0.77 -19.35 14.58
C THR A 182 1.35 -19.25 13.17
N ASN A 183 0.66 -18.57 12.27
CA ASN A 183 1.04 -18.45 10.88
C ASN A 183 1.85 -17.17 10.57
N HIS A 184 1.92 -16.23 11.51
CA HIS A 184 2.54 -14.91 11.31
C HIS A 184 2.01 -14.19 10.08
N LEU A 185 0.69 -14.23 9.90
CA LEU A 185 -0.05 -13.61 8.81
C LEU A 185 -1.29 -12.93 9.38
N PHE A 186 -1.84 -11.98 8.62
CA PHE A 186 -3.05 -11.25 9.01
C PHE A 186 -4.27 -11.82 8.29
N PHE A 187 -5.36 -12.06 9.03
CA PHE A 187 -6.67 -12.16 8.42
C PHE A 187 -7.05 -10.83 7.80
N ARG A 188 -7.80 -10.86 6.71
CA ARG A 188 -8.30 -9.60 6.11
C ARG A 188 -9.18 -8.84 7.12
N ASP A 189 -10.12 -9.54 7.76
CA ASP A 189 -10.99 -9.04 8.82
C ASP A 189 -11.58 -10.24 9.58
N ASP A 190 -12.37 -9.99 10.63
CA ASP A 190 -12.87 -11.07 11.48
C ASP A 190 -13.95 -11.94 10.84
N SER A 191 -14.50 -11.51 9.69
CA SER A 191 -15.45 -12.37 8.95
C SER A 191 -14.78 -13.61 8.35
N TYR A 192 -13.44 -13.63 8.30
CA TYR A 192 -12.67 -14.78 7.81
C TYR A 192 -12.22 -15.73 8.92
N PHE A 193 -12.51 -15.41 10.18
CA PHE A 193 -12.22 -16.33 11.29
C PHE A 193 -13.02 -17.61 11.11
N GLY A 194 -12.35 -18.76 11.18
CA GLY A 194 -13.00 -20.06 11.02
C GLY A 194 -13.26 -20.48 9.56
N LYS A 195 -13.07 -19.61 8.59
CA LYS A 195 -13.17 -20.00 7.19
C LYS A 195 -11.93 -20.77 6.76
N GLN A 196 -12.12 -21.69 5.82
CA GLN A 196 -11.05 -22.54 5.30
C GLN A 196 -11.00 -22.49 3.78
N GLU A 197 -9.79 -22.62 3.24
CA GLU A 197 -9.56 -22.88 1.83
C GLU A 197 -9.85 -24.35 1.49
N ALA A 198 -9.85 -24.69 0.20
CA ALA A 198 -10.12 -26.05 -0.25
C ALA A 198 -9.17 -27.08 0.35
N ASN A 199 -7.91 -26.70 0.62
CA ASN A 199 -6.92 -27.58 1.25
C ASN A 199 -7.03 -27.64 2.79
N GLY A 200 -8.03 -27.00 3.39
CA GLY A 200 -8.26 -27.00 4.83
C GLY A 200 -7.47 -25.95 5.60
N THR A 201 -6.65 -25.16 4.95
CA THR A 201 -5.89 -24.07 5.61
C THR A 201 -6.78 -22.85 5.86
N LYS A 202 -6.33 -22.00 6.79
CA LYS A 202 -6.97 -20.69 7.01
C LYS A 202 -6.85 -19.82 5.78
N VAL A 203 -7.76 -18.86 5.64
CA VAL A 203 -7.79 -17.92 4.52
C VAL A 203 -6.91 -16.72 4.84
N PHE A 204 -5.75 -16.65 4.21
CA PHE A 204 -4.85 -15.49 4.28
C PHE A 204 -4.63 -14.94 2.89
N TRP A 205 -5.22 -13.77 2.65
CA TRP A 205 -5.19 -13.10 1.36
C TRP A 205 -3.83 -12.49 1.08
N GLY A 206 -3.27 -12.77 -0.11
CA GLY A 206 -1.92 -12.31 -0.49
C GLY A 206 -1.82 -10.79 -0.50
N ARG A 207 -2.73 -10.11 -1.19
CA ARG A 207 -2.72 -8.64 -1.23
C ARG A 207 -2.92 -8.04 0.15
N GLY A 208 -3.80 -8.60 0.99
CA GLY A 208 -3.99 -8.10 2.35
C GLY A 208 -2.71 -8.08 3.16
N ASN A 209 -1.98 -9.17 3.13
CA ASN A 209 -0.68 -9.26 3.82
C ASN A 209 0.39 -8.41 3.15
N GLY A 210 0.33 -8.26 1.83
CA GLY A 210 1.17 -7.32 1.10
C GLY A 210 0.93 -5.87 1.56
N TRP A 211 -0.33 -5.48 1.72
CA TRP A 211 -0.66 -4.16 2.27
C TRP A 211 -0.02 -3.93 3.63
N VAL A 212 -0.10 -4.92 4.52
CA VAL A 212 0.44 -4.77 5.88
C VAL A 212 1.96 -4.60 5.84
N LEU A 213 2.66 -5.45 5.10
CA LEU A 213 4.12 -5.35 4.99
C LEU A 213 4.55 -4.00 4.41
N ALA A 214 3.92 -3.59 3.31
CA ALA A 214 4.21 -2.30 2.68
C ALA A 214 3.86 -1.12 3.60
N GLY A 215 2.76 -1.21 4.32
CA GLY A 215 2.35 -0.20 5.29
C GLY A 215 3.37 -0.04 6.41
N ILE A 216 3.89 -1.14 6.94
CA ILE A 216 4.93 -1.10 7.98
C ILE A 216 6.22 -0.48 7.42
N ALA A 217 6.61 -0.82 6.19
CA ALA A 217 7.76 -0.20 5.54
C ALA A 217 7.58 1.32 5.46
N ASN A 218 6.39 1.78 5.07
CA ASN A 218 6.09 3.22 4.99
C ASN A 218 6.11 3.89 6.36
N ILE A 219 5.62 3.21 7.41
CA ILE A 219 5.71 3.70 8.78
C ILE A 219 7.17 3.86 9.18
N LEU A 220 7.99 2.83 8.97
CA LEU A 220 9.41 2.83 9.34
C LEU A 220 10.19 3.90 8.59
N GLU A 221 9.84 4.18 7.34
CA GLU A 221 10.47 5.23 6.54
C GLU A 221 10.27 6.62 7.18
N LEU A 222 9.10 6.86 7.76
CA LEU A 222 8.70 8.16 8.28
C LEU A 222 8.94 8.32 9.79
N LEU A 223 9.02 7.22 10.54
CA LEU A 223 9.26 7.25 11.97
C LEU A 223 10.67 7.79 12.28
N PRO A 224 10.81 8.66 13.30
CA PRO A 224 12.15 9.01 13.79
C PRO A 224 12.95 7.76 14.15
N LYS A 225 14.24 7.75 13.83
CA LYS A 225 15.11 6.59 14.09
C LYS A 225 15.23 6.26 15.57
N ASP A 226 15.06 7.25 16.43
CA ASP A 226 15.12 7.10 17.89
C ASP A 226 13.74 6.92 18.53
N SER A 227 12.68 6.81 17.75
CA SER A 227 11.33 6.60 18.28
C SER A 227 11.25 5.31 19.09
N GLY A 228 10.64 5.38 20.28
CA GLY A 228 10.37 4.22 21.12
C GLY A 228 9.38 3.23 20.50
N LEU A 229 8.64 3.64 19.47
CA LEU A 229 7.70 2.77 18.75
C LEU A 229 8.41 1.88 17.72
N ARG A 230 9.60 2.28 17.28
CA ARG A 230 10.31 1.62 16.20
C ARG A 230 10.55 0.12 16.43
N PRO A 231 10.99 -0.32 17.63
CA PRO A 231 11.26 -1.74 17.86
C PRO A 231 10.04 -2.66 17.58
N PHE A 232 8.84 -2.21 17.93
CA PHE A 232 7.62 -2.98 17.66
C PHE A 232 7.43 -3.18 16.15
N TYR A 233 7.54 -2.10 15.36
CA TYR A 233 7.31 -2.17 13.91
C TYR A 233 8.40 -2.95 13.20
N VAL A 234 9.64 -2.84 13.65
CA VAL A 234 10.76 -3.65 13.11
C VAL A 234 10.52 -5.11 13.39
N GLN A 235 10.13 -5.48 14.61
CA GLN A 235 9.89 -6.89 14.96
C GLN A 235 8.75 -7.48 14.13
N LEU A 236 7.63 -6.78 14.00
CA LEU A 236 6.50 -7.24 13.20
C LEU A 236 6.88 -7.36 11.72
N PHE A 237 7.63 -6.38 11.21
CA PHE A 237 8.15 -6.40 9.84
C PHE A 237 8.99 -7.67 9.60
N VAL A 238 9.92 -7.97 10.49
CA VAL A 238 10.81 -9.12 10.35
C VAL A 238 10.03 -10.44 10.40
N GLU A 239 9.07 -10.57 11.32
CA GLU A 239 8.23 -11.77 11.43
C GLU A 239 7.41 -12.00 10.16
N LEU A 240 6.75 -10.96 9.69
CA LEU A 240 5.90 -11.04 8.50
C LEU A 240 6.75 -11.32 7.24
N ALA A 241 7.88 -10.65 7.10
CA ALA A 241 8.80 -10.86 5.99
C ALA A 241 9.32 -12.30 5.96
N ALA A 242 9.68 -12.85 7.11
CA ALA A 242 10.18 -14.23 7.21
C ALA A 242 9.12 -15.24 6.75
N GLN A 243 7.89 -15.06 7.20
CA GLN A 243 6.80 -15.96 6.79
C GLN A 243 6.47 -15.81 5.31
N LEU A 244 6.35 -14.58 4.82
CA LEU A 244 6.05 -14.34 3.41
C LEU A 244 7.12 -14.90 2.49
N SER A 245 8.40 -14.76 2.85
CA SER A 245 9.48 -15.28 2.01
C SER A 245 9.39 -16.78 1.77
N LYS A 246 8.87 -17.53 2.75
CA LYS A 246 8.67 -18.98 2.65
C LYS A 246 7.53 -19.36 1.71
N LEU A 247 6.62 -18.42 1.43
CA LEU A 247 5.39 -18.67 0.66
C LEU A 247 5.52 -18.23 -0.81
N GLN A 248 6.69 -17.76 -1.21
CA GLN A 248 6.97 -17.43 -2.62
C GLN A 248 6.98 -18.72 -3.45
N ASP A 249 6.36 -18.70 -4.64
CA ASP A 249 6.40 -19.83 -5.53
C ASP A 249 7.73 -19.92 -6.29
N ASP A 250 7.92 -20.98 -7.06
CA ASP A 250 9.17 -21.23 -7.79
C ASP A 250 9.43 -20.18 -8.88
N GLN A 251 8.39 -19.51 -9.36
CA GLN A 251 8.50 -18.47 -10.39
C GLN A 251 8.76 -17.08 -9.79
N GLY A 252 8.60 -16.92 -8.48
CA GLY A 252 8.82 -15.66 -7.79
C GLY A 252 7.54 -14.92 -7.39
N PHE A 253 6.37 -15.50 -7.62
CA PHE A 253 5.09 -14.89 -7.30
C PHE A 253 4.58 -15.26 -5.91
N TRP A 254 3.70 -14.43 -5.38
CA TRP A 254 2.77 -14.78 -4.30
C TRP A 254 1.38 -14.85 -4.89
N HIS A 255 0.63 -15.88 -4.50
CA HIS A 255 -0.71 -16.16 -5.03
C HIS A 255 -1.78 -15.44 -4.21
N ALA A 256 -3.00 -15.40 -4.73
CA ALA A 256 -4.11 -14.72 -4.05
C ALA A 256 -4.38 -15.34 -2.67
N SER A 257 -4.30 -16.66 -2.54
CA SER A 257 -4.35 -17.34 -1.23
C SER A 257 -2.95 -17.82 -0.87
N LEU A 258 -2.43 -17.30 0.25
CA LEU A 258 -1.04 -17.58 0.64
C LEU A 258 -0.80 -19.01 1.06
N LEU A 259 -1.79 -19.65 1.72
CA LEU A 259 -1.64 -21.03 2.21
C LEU A 259 -2.30 -22.08 1.32
N ASP A 260 -3.00 -21.65 0.27
CA ASP A 260 -3.58 -22.55 -0.72
C ASP A 260 -3.34 -22.03 -2.15
N PRO A 261 -2.08 -21.92 -2.56
CA PRO A 261 -1.76 -21.42 -3.90
C PRO A 261 -2.33 -22.30 -5.02
N ASP A 262 -2.47 -23.60 -4.79
CA ASP A 262 -2.95 -24.53 -5.82
C ASP A 262 -4.40 -24.26 -6.23
N SER A 263 -5.22 -23.74 -5.32
CA SER A 263 -6.59 -23.32 -5.64
C SER A 263 -6.65 -22.00 -6.41
N TYR A 264 -5.55 -21.25 -6.43
CA TYR A 264 -5.40 -19.96 -7.12
C TYR A 264 -4.07 -19.97 -7.88
N PRO A 265 -3.95 -20.80 -8.91
CA PRO A 265 -2.64 -21.11 -9.51
C PRO A 265 -2.05 -20.00 -10.38
N SER A 266 -2.85 -18.99 -10.76
CA SER A 266 -2.34 -17.89 -11.58
C SER A 266 -1.43 -16.98 -10.78
N PRO A 267 -0.53 -16.22 -11.46
CA PRO A 267 0.16 -15.10 -10.82
C PRO A 267 -0.82 -14.11 -10.21
N GLU A 268 -0.40 -13.40 -9.16
CA GLU A 268 -1.15 -12.25 -8.66
C GLU A 268 -0.18 -11.10 -8.43
N THR A 269 -0.27 -10.09 -9.28
CA THR A 269 0.73 -9.03 -9.38
C THR A 269 0.69 -8.07 -8.19
N SER A 270 -0.51 -7.72 -7.68
CA SER A 270 -0.59 -6.72 -6.61
C SER A 270 0.03 -7.23 -5.31
N SER A 271 -0.25 -8.46 -4.90
CA SER A 271 0.39 -9.08 -3.74
C SER A 271 1.90 -9.20 -3.95
N THR A 272 2.32 -9.66 -5.12
CA THR A 272 3.73 -9.83 -5.44
C THR A 272 4.48 -8.50 -5.39
N ALA A 273 3.89 -7.44 -5.96
CA ALA A 273 4.52 -6.11 -5.98
C ALA A 273 4.64 -5.51 -4.57
N LEU A 274 3.58 -5.59 -3.76
CA LEU A 274 3.60 -5.07 -2.40
C LEU A 274 4.62 -5.79 -1.52
N ILE A 275 4.68 -7.12 -1.63
CA ILE A 275 5.63 -7.93 -0.86
C ILE A 275 7.07 -7.64 -1.33
N THR A 276 7.28 -7.56 -2.62
CA THR A 276 8.59 -7.21 -3.19
C THR A 276 9.06 -5.85 -2.69
N TYR A 277 8.16 -4.86 -2.69
CA TYR A 277 8.46 -3.54 -2.14
C TYR A 277 8.93 -3.63 -0.69
N GLY A 278 8.19 -4.33 0.15
CA GLY A 278 8.53 -4.46 1.56
C GLY A 278 9.86 -5.17 1.77
N LEU A 279 10.09 -6.29 1.09
CA LEU A 279 11.33 -7.05 1.22
C LEU A 279 12.55 -6.26 0.73
N ALA A 280 12.43 -5.60 -0.42
CA ALA A 280 13.51 -4.77 -0.97
C ALA A 280 13.79 -3.57 -0.05
N TYR A 281 12.75 -2.95 0.49
CA TYR A 281 12.90 -1.90 1.50
C TYR A 281 13.70 -2.42 2.70
N GLY A 282 13.35 -3.60 3.20
CA GLY A 282 14.05 -4.22 4.32
C GLY A 282 15.53 -4.45 4.05
N LEU A 283 15.87 -4.87 2.83
CA LEU A 283 17.27 -5.04 2.43
C LEU A 283 18.00 -3.69 2.36
N ASN A 284 17.39 -2.68 1.77
CA ASN A 284 17.99 -1.35 1.62
C ASN A 284 18.25 -0.67 2.97
N HIS A 285 17.43 -0.97 3.97
CA HIS A 285 17.52 -0.37 5.31
C HIS A 285 18.11 -1.31 6.36
N HIS A 286 18.70 -2.43 5.93
CA HIS A 286 19.36 -3.40 6.82
C HIS A 286 18.44 -3.98 7.90
N LEU A 287 17.15 -4.05 7.64
CA LEU A 287 16.18 -4.74 8.49
C LEU A 287 16.18 -6.25 8.20
N LEU A 288 16.56 -6.63 6.99
CA LEU A 288 16.67 -8.00 6.53
C LEU A 288 18.10 -8.24 6.05
N ASP A 289 18.58 -9.45 6.23
CA ASP A 289 19.92 -9.83 5.77
C ASP A 289 19.93 -10.27 4.30
N THR A 290 21.13 -10.53 3.77
CA THR A 290 21.32 -10.84 2.35
C THR A 290 20.69 -12.16 1.90
N SER A 291 20.22 -13.01 2.83
CA SER A 291 19.48 -14.22 2.47
C SER A 291 18.17 -13.94 1.73
N TYR A 292 17.65 -12.71 1.86
CA TYR A 292 16.44 -12.26 1.16
C TYR A 292 16.71 -11.79 -0.28
N LEU A 293 17.97 -11.57 -0.68
CA LEU A 293 18.30 -11.15 -2.05
C LEU A 293 17.77 -12.09 -3.13
N PRO A 294 17.95 -13.41 -3.01
CA PRO A 294 17.41 -14.34 -4.03
C PRO A 294 15.89 -14.24 -4.15
N VAL A 295 15.19 -14.07 -3.02
CA VAL A 295 13.72 -13.91 -3.01
C VAL A 295 13.32 -12.65 -3.79
N VAL A 296 13.98 -11.53 -3.51
CA VAL A 296 13.67 -10.23 -4.15
C VAL A 296 14.02 -10.26 -5.64
N ARG A 297 15.16 -10.84 -6.01
CA ARG A 297 15.55 -10.96 -7.42
C ARG A 297 14.56 -11.81 -8.21
N LYS A 298 14.15 -12.93 -7.65
CA LYS A 298 13.14 -13.79 -8.29
C LYS A 298 11.80 -13.07 -8.40
N ALA A 299 11.40 -12.36 -7.37
CA ALA A 299 10.15 -11.59 -7.36
C ALA A 299 10.16 -10.48 -8.43
N TRP A 300 11.27 -9.74 -8.55
CA TRP A 300 11.35 -8.70 -9.56
C TRP A 300 11.29 -9.26 -10.98
N LYS A 301 11.98 -10.35 -11.23
CA LYS A 301 11.87 -11.05 -12.52
C LYS A 301 10.45 -11.48 -12.82
N ALA A 302 9.73 -12.00 -11.81
CA ALA A 302 8.32 -12.35 -11.93
C ALA A 302 7.47 -11.12 -12.28
N LEU A 303 7.68 -10.01 -11.57
CA LEU A 303 6.95 -8.77 -11.82
C LEU A 303 7.16 -8.25 -13.23
N THR A 304 8.39 -8.24 -13.73
CA THR A 304 8.66 -7.79 -15.10
C THR A 304 7.95 -8.64 -16.14
N SER A 305 7.76 -9.93 -15.86
CA SER A 305 7.04 -10.84 -16.78
C SER A 305 5.53 -10.52 -16.89
N THR A 306 4.97 -9.76 -15.95
CA THR A 306 3.56 -9.35 -15.98
C THR A 306 3.30 -8.13 -16.85
N VAL A 307 4.35 -7.45 -17.27
CA VAL A 307 4.27 -6.23 -18.09
C VAL A 307 4.31 -6.62 -19.56
N ASP A 308 3.29 -6.23 -20.32
CA ASP A 308 3.29 -6.50 -21.75
C ASP A 308 4.16 -5.50 -22.53
N GLN A 309 4.25 -5.70 -23.84
CA GLN A 309 5.10 -4.87 -24.70
C GLN A 309 4.68 -3.38 -24.70
N ASN A 310 3.43 -3.09 -24.36
CA ASN A 310 2.90 -1.71 -24.31
C ASN A 310 3.04 -1.07 -22.93
N GLY A 311 3.48 -1.82 -21.93
CA GLY A 311 3.62 -1.34 -20.56
C GLY A 311 2.44 -1.65 -19.64
N LYS A 312 1.42 -2.34 -20.14
CA LYS A 312 0.29 -2.75 -19.31
C LYS A 312 0.72 -3.81 -18.32
N VAL A 313 0.45 -3.57 -17.03
CA VAL A 313 0.69 -4.54 -15.95
C VAL A 313 -0.53 -5.42 -15.82
N GLY A 314 -0.36 -6.70 -16.10
CA GLY A 314 -1.43 -7.69 -16.03
C GLY A 314 -1.44 -8.51 -14.75
N TRP A 315 -2.38 -9.45 -14.66
CA TRP A 315 -2.50 -10.38 -13.55
C TRP A 315 -2.76 -9.70 -12.21
N VAL A 316 -3.48 -8.57 -12.21
CA VAL A 316 -3.84 -7.83 -10.99
C VAL A 316 -5.25 -8.24 -10.58
N GLN A 317 -5.38 -8.83 -9.39
CA GLN A 317 -6.70 -9.16 -8.85
C GLN A 317 -7.51 -7.86 -8.68
N PRO A 318 -8.76 -7.81 -9.20
CA PRO A 318 -9.63 -6.66 -8.98
C PRO A 318 -9.91 -6.41 -7.50
N ILE A 319 -10.49 -5.26 -7.20
CA ILE A 319 -10.89 -4.88 -5.84
C ILE A 319 -11.67 -6.03 -5.20
N GLY A 320 -11.31 -6.34 -3.96
CA GLY A 320 -11.94 -7.42 -3.21
C GLY A 320 -11.42 -7.46 -1.77
N ALA A 321 -11.72 -8.54 -1.11
CA ALA A 321 -11.37 -8.74 0.30
C ALA A 321 -10.82 -10.13 0.56
N ASP A 322 -10.80 -10.99 -0.44
CA ASP A 322 -10.40 -12.38 -0.31
C ASP A 322 -9.85 -12.91 -1.63
N PRO A 323 -9.23 -14.09 -1.62
CA PRO A 323 -8.67 -14.68 -2.83
C PRO A 323 -9.72 -14.91 -3.91
N LYS A 324 -9.39 -14.50 -5.13
CA LYS A 324 -10.20 -14.71 -6.34
C LYS A 324 -9.28 -15.08 -7.50
N LYS A 325 -9.85 -15.70 -8.52
CA LYS A 325 -9.11 -16.04 -9.74
C LYS A 325 -8.71 -14.79 -10.50
N VAL A 326 -7.53 -14.84 -11.12
CA VAL A 326 -6.94 -13.71 -11.83
C VAL A 326 -6.60 -14.14 -13.24
N THR A 327 -6.78 -13.25 -14.21
CA THR A 327 -6.39 -13.46 -15.59
C THR A 327 -5.35 -12.42 -16.03
N ARG A 328 -4.67 -12.71 -17.15
CA ARG A 328 -3.63 -11.85 -17.70
C ARG A 328 -4.12 -10.42 -17.96
N GLU A 329 -5.36 -10.28 -18.44
CA GLU A 329 -5.92 -8.99 -18.86
C GLU A 329 -6.30 -8.08 -17.69
N MET A 330 -6.45 -8.64 -16.50
CA MET A 330 -6.84 -7.88 -15.32
C MET A 330 -5.73 -6.93 -14.91
N THR A 331 -6.06 -5.64 -14.81
CA THR A 331 -5.15 -4.60 -14.32
C THR A 331 -5.92 -3.65 -13.41
N ALA A 332 -5.20 -2.98 -12.53
CA ALA A 332 -5.76 -1.95 -11.66
C ALA A 332 -4.67 -0.96 -11.27
N VAL A 333 -5.06 0.30 -11.09
CA VAL A 333 -4.13 1.38 -10.78
C VAL A 333 -3.32 1.13 -9.52
N TYR A 334 -3.91 0.49 -8.49
CA TYR A 334 -3.17 0.18 -7.26
C TYR A 334 -2.10 -0.89 -7.49
N GLY A 335 -2.33 -1.82 -8.43
CA GLY A 335 -1.30 -2.79 -8.83
C GLY A 335 -0.13 -2.11 -9.52
N VAL A 336 -0.41 -1.11 -10.35
CA VAL A 336 0.63 -0.30 -11.01
C VAL A 336 1.38 0.53 -9.97
N GLY A 337 0.68 1.16 -9.05
CA GLY A 337 1.32 1.89 -7.94
C GLY A 337 2.26 1.00 -7.14
N ALA A 338 1.81 -0.21 -6.77
CA ALA A 338 2.63 -1.18 -6.07
C ALA A 338 3.85 -1.61 -6.91
N PHE A 339 3.68 -1.81 -8.22
CA PHE A 339 4.79 -2.12 -9.13
C PHE A 339 5.84 -0.99 -9.11
N LEU A 340 5.40 0.25 -9.19
CA LEU A 340 6.32 1.40 -9.16
C LEU A 340 7.04 1.53 -7.81
N MET A 341 6.34 1.24 -6.70
CA MET A 341 6.97 1.18 -5.37
C MET A 341 8.07 0.11 -5.33
N ALA A 342 7.76 -1.09 -5.80
CA ALA A 342 8.72 -2.19 -5.85
C ALA A 342 9.93 -1.83 -6.71
N GLY A 343 9.70 -1.34 -7.93
CA GLY A 343 10.78 -0.94 -8.83
C GLY A 343 11.68 0.14 -8.26
N THR A 344 11.12 1.06 -7.50
CA THR A 344 11.88 2.11 -6.82
C THR A 344 12.88 1.51 -5.84
N GLU A 345 12.48 0.54 -5.03
CA GLU A 345 13.40 -0.11 -4.08
C GLU A 345 14.42 -1.02 -4.79
N ILE A 346 14.03 -1.64 -5.91
CA ILE A 346 14.98 -2.41 -6.74
C ILE A 346 16.06 -1.49 -7.30
N ILE A 347 15.69 -0.30 -7.78
CA ILE A 347 16.66 0.69 -8.27
C ILE A 347 17.67 1.03 -7.16
N LYS A 348 17.21 1.25 -5.94
CA LYS A 348 18.09 1.56 -4.79
C LYS A 348 19.01 0.41 -4.43
N LEU A 349 18.57 -0.84 -4.63
CA LEU A 349 19.40 -2.02 -4.37
C LEU A 349 20.60 -2.14 -5.31
N ILE A 350 20.49 -1.64 -6.53
CA ILE A 350 21.54 -1.73 -7.54
C ILE A 350 22.43 -0.47 -7.61
N GLU A 351 22.06 0.58 -6.90
CA GLU A 351 22.90 1.79 -6.80
C GLU A 351 24.09 1.62 -5.83
#